data_fe63a7e1b274b540df7a47d82886f8f5
#
_entry.id   fe63a7e1b274b540df7a47d82886f8f5
#
_cell.length_a   1.000
_cell.length_b   1.000
_cell.length_c   1.000
_cell.angle_alpha   90.00
_cell.angle_beta   90.00
_cell.angle_gamma   90.00
#
_symmetry.space_group_name_H-M   'P 1'
#
loop_
_entity.id
_entity.type
_entity.pdbx_description
1 polymer ?
#
loop_
_entity_poly.entity_id
_entity_poly.type
_entity_poly.pdbx_seq_one_letter_code
_entity_poly.pdbx_strand_id
1 'polypeptide(L)'
;YYLPFNSETYTCYTTTNVDFDTDILRYGYQSMATPSSVIDFNMKTKEKTILKEQAVLGGKFDKNNYTEERIWATATDGTKIPMSIVYRKGIKKDGKNPVLQYAYGSYGSSMDPYFSSTRLSLMDRGFIYVIAHIRGGEDLGREWYENGKLLKKKNTFTDFIDCSKYLIAEKYTSAEHLYAEGGSAGGLLMGAIINMAPELYNGVIAQVPFVDVITTMLDDSIPLTTGEYDEWGNPNEKK
;
A
#
# COMPACT_ATOMS: atom_id res chain seq x y z
N TYR A 1 0.65 13.18 -24.34
CA TYR A 1 2.00 12.73 -24.03
C TYR A 1 2.07 12.22 -22.61
N TYR A 2 2.58 11.01 -22.40
CA TYR A 2 2.83 10.45 -21.08
C TYR A 2 4.26 10.71 -20.67
N LEU A 3 4.48 11.18 -19.43
CA LEU A 3 5.82 11.35 -18.88
C LEU A 3 6.48 9.97 -18.70
N PRO A 4 7.71 9.75 -19.19
CA PRO A 4 8.39 8.48 -18.97
C PRO A 4 8.93 8.40 -17.54
N PHE A 5 8.55 7.34 -16.82
CA PHE A 5 9.09 6.99 -15.50
C PHE A 5 9.80 5.63 -15.59
N ASN A 6 10.83 5.46 -14.78
CA ASN A 6 11.70 4.27 -14.81
C ASN A 6 11.33 3.24 -13.73
N SER A 7 10.22 3.45 -13.00
CA SER A 7 9.73 2.55 -11.98
C SER A 7 8.30 2.11 -12.32
N GLU A 8 7.95 0.88 -11.97
CA GLU A 8 6.59 0.37 -12.04
C GLU A 8 5.78 0.71 -10.78
N THR A 9 6.47 1.10 -9.70
CA THR A 9 5.87 1.40 -8.40
C THR A 9 6.21 2.83 -7.98
N TYR A 10 5.49 3.79 -8.53
CA TYR A 10 5.72 5.21 -8.25
C TYR A 10 4.42 5.94 -7.99
N THR A 11 4.53 7.13 -7.41
CA THR A 11 3.47 8.12 -7.37
C THR A 11 3.96 9.44 -7.98
N CYS A 12 3.07 10.08 -8.72
CA CYS A 12 3.35 11.34 -9.40
C CYS A 12 2.12 12.24 -9.30
N TYR A 13 2.34 13.51 -8.98
CA TYR A 13 1.28 14.49 -8.83
C TYR A 13 1.74 15.87 -9.28
N THR A 14 0.82 16.68 -9.79
CA THR A 14 1.11 18.06 -10.13
C THR A 14 1.32 18.88 -8.85
N THR A 15 2.33 19.75 -8.86
CA THR A 15 2.55 20.72 -7.79
C THR A 15 2.00 22.09 -8.20
N THR A 16 2.41 23.16 -7.53
CA THR A 16 1.99 24.52 -7.87
C THR A 16 2.56 24.95 -9.22
N ASN A 17 1.67 25.19 -10.18
CA ASN A 17 1.96 25.73 -11.52
C ASN A 17 1.09 26.97 -11.70
N VAL A 18 1.64 28.17 -11.46
CA VAL A 18 0.87 29.44 -11.42
C VAL A 18 0.76 30.10 -12.78
N ASP A 19 1.71 29.87 -13.68
CA ASP A 19 1.75 30.48 -15.00
C ASP A 19 1.01 29.60 -16.01
N PHE A 20 0.02 30.17 -16.69
CA PHE A 20 -0.69 29.49 -17.77
C PHE A 20 0.15 29.42 -19.04
N ASP A 21 0.79 30.53 -19.43
CA ASP A 21 1.65 30.62 -20.61
C ASP A 21 3.08 30.20 -20.29
N THR A 22 3.28 28.92 -20.06
CA THR A 22 4.59 28.34 -19.74
C THR A 22 4.83 27.03 -20.46
N ASP A 23 6.08 26.74 -20.77
CA ASP A 23 6.51 25.44 -21.28
C ASP A 23 6.97 24.48 -20.17
N ILE A 24 6.90 24.94 -18.92
CA ILE A 24 7.36 24.16 -17.76
C ILE A 24 6.17 23.60 -17.01
N LEU A 25 6.17 22.27 -16.83
CA LEU A 25 5.27 21.57 -15.92
C LEU A 25 6.06 21.16 -14.69
N ARG A 26 5.68 21.67 -13.51
CA ARG A 26 6.24 21.24 -12.24
C ARG A 26 5.40 20.13 -11.63
N TYR A 27 6.06 19.03 -11.26
CA TYR A 27 5.40 17.89 -10.64
C TYR A 27 6.24 17.30 -9.50
N GLY A 28 5.56 16.61 -8.57
CA GLY A 28 6.17 15.76 -7.56
C GLY A 28 6.31 14.34 -8.08
N TYR A 29 7.37 13.67 -7.70
CA TYR A 29 7.63 12.26 -8.01
C TYR A 29 8.31 11.57 -6.84
N GLN A 30 7.91 10.35 -6.58
CA GLN A 30 8.61 9.44 -5.69
C GLN A 30 8.28 7.99 -6.05
N SER A 31 9.09 7.07 -5.56
CA SER A 31 8.80 5.64 -5.58
C SER A 31 9.16 5.02 -4.24
N MET A 32 8.98 3.72 -4.08
CA MET A 32 9.36 3.06 -2.82
C MET A 32 10.88 3.13 -2.55
N ALA A 33 11.71 3.26 -3.59
CA ALA A 33 13.17 3.38 -3.50
C ALA A 33 13.70 4.78 -3.86
N THR A 34 12.89 5.67 -4.44
CA THR A 34 13.31 7.03 -4.84
C THR A 34 12.69 8.06 -3.92
N PRO A 35 13.51 8.89 -3.22
CA PRO A 35 13.02 9.96 -2.35
C PRO A 35 12.12 10.95 -3.07
N SER A 36 11.20 11.57 -2.32
CA SER A 36 10.30 12.59 -2.83
C SER A 36 11.07 13.71 -3.51
N SER A 37 10.73 14.01 -4.75
CA SER A 37 11.43 14.97 -5.60
C SER A 37 10.45 15.95 -6.24
N VAL A 38 10.87 17.20 -6.38
CA VAL A 38 10.18 18.24 -7.17
C VAL A 38 10.93 18.42 -8.46
N ILE A 39 10.25 18.29 -9.59
CA ILE A 39 10.86 18.23 -10.91
C ILE A 39 10.16 19.22 -11.84
N ASP A 40 10.94 20.02 -12.55
CA ASP A 40 10.48 20.81 -13.69
C ASP A 40 10.69 20.01 -14.98
N PHE A 41 9.64 19.88 -15.75
CA PHE A 41 9.64 19.24 -17.05
C PHE A 41 9.35 20.26 -18.14
N ASN A 42 10.29 20.44 -19.04
CA ASN A 42 10.06 21.29 -20.21
C ASN A 42 9.22 20.53 -21.25
N MET A 43 8.01 20.99 -21.49
CA MET A 43 7.04 20.35 -22.38
C MET A 43 7.45 20.40 -23.86
N LYS A 44 8.33 21.32 -24.25
CA LYS A 44 8.88 21.43 -25.62
C LYS A 44 10.12 20.57 -25.80
N THR A 45 11.16 20.77 -24.96
CA THR A 45 12.44 20.07 -25.10
C THR A 45 12.42 18.66 -24.53
N LYS A 46 11.43 18.35 -23.64
CA LYS A 46 11.30 17.08 -22.90
C LYS A 46 12.38 16.88 -21.84
N GLU A 47 13.13 17.90 -21.52
CA GLU A 47 14.15 17.86 -20.47
C GLU A 47 13.53 17.91 -19.08
N LYS A 48 14.15 17.21 -18.13
CA LYS A 48 13.78 17.18 -16.71
C LYS A 48 14.87 17.84 -15.89
N THR A 49 14.48 18.73 -14.99
CA THR A 49 15.38 19.36 -14.01
C THR A 49 14.86 19.06 -12.61
N ILE A 50 15.65 18.34 -11.80
CA ILE A 50 15.32 18.10 -10.40
C ILE A 50 15.63 19.39 -9.63
N LEU A 51 14.61 20.02 -9.08
CA LEU A 51 14.74 21.23 -8.27
C LEU A 51 15.09 20.90 -6.81
N LYS A 52 14.49 19.82 -6.30
CA LYS A 52 14.69 19.37 -4.93
C LYS A 52 14.46 17.87 -4.85
N GLU A 53 15.29 17.19 -4.08
CA GLU A 53 15.10 15.80 -3.68
C GLU A 53 15.20 15.74 -2.15
N GLN A 54 14.34 14.95 -1.50
CA GLN A 54 14.35 14.75 -0.05
C GLN A 54 15.67 14.10 0.37
N ALA A 55 16.39 14.75 1.27
CA ALA A 55 17.61 14.18 1.83
C ALA A 55 17.29 13.01 2.76
N VAL A 56 18.05 11.92 2.63
CA VAL A 56 18.03 10.80 3.57
C VAL A 56 19.16 10.98 4.56
N LEU A 57 18.80 11.22 5.82
CA LEU A 57 19.76 11.46 6.89
C LEU A 57 20.11 10.16 7.61
N GLY A 58 21.29 10.14 8.28
CA GLY A 58 21.69 9.04 9.16
C GLY A 58 22.37 7.84 8.50
N GLY A 59 22.87 7.97 7.27
CA GLY A 59 23.58 6.89 6.59
C GLY A 59 24.01 7.22 5.17
N LYS A 60 24.56 6.22 4.49
CA LYS A 60 24.87 6.30 3.06
C LYS A 60 23.71 5.65 2.30
N PHE A 61 22.74 6.45 1.93
CA PHE A 61 21.65 6.00 1.07
C PHE A 61 22.07 6.07 -0.40
N ASP A 62 21.83 4.97 -1.11
CA ASP A 62 21.89 4.92 -2.56
C ASP A 62 20.69 4.11 -3.08
N LYS A 63 19.79 4.76 -3.79
CA LYS A 63 18.58 4.14 -4.36
C LYS A 63 18.91 2.94 -5.27
N ASN A 64 20.09 2.92 -5.88
CA ASN A 64 20.53 1.82 -6.73
C ASN A 64 20.79 0.52 -5.97
N ASN A 65 20.83 0.55 -4.63
CA ASN A 65 20.93 -0.64 -3.80
C ASN A 65 19.59 -1.37 -3.60
N TYR A 66 18.49 -0.81 -4.07
CA TYR A 66 17.16 -1.37 -3.89
C TYR A 66 16.53 -1.76 -5.23
N THR A 67 15.61 -2.71 -5.18
CA THR A 67 14.75 -3.12 -6.30
C THR A 67 13.32 -2.88 -5.90
N GLU A 68 12.53 -2.37 -6.82
CA GLU A 68 11.10 -2.22 -6.67
C GLU A 68 10.39 -2.84 -7.87
N GLU A 69 9.27 -3.53 -7.62
CA GLU A 69 8.52 -4.25 -8.64
C GLU A 69 7.02 -4.13 -8.39
N ARG A 70 6.23 -4.21 -9.48
CA ARG A 70 4.79 -4.42 -9.41
C ARG A 70 4.52 -5.89 -9.71
N ILE A 71 4.00 -6.61 -8.73
CA ILE A 71 3.63 -8.02 -8.84
C ILE A 71 2.12 -8.19 -8.63
N TRP A 72 1.57 -9.34 -9.04
CA TRP A 72 0.15 -9.58 -9.05
C TRP A 72 -0.18 -10.94 -8.47
N ALA A 73 -0.94 -10.96 -7.38
CA ALA A 73 -1.58 -12.18 -6.90
C ALA A 73 -2.89 -12.44 -7.65
N THR A 74 -3.36 -13.68 -7.62
CA THR A 74 -4.71 -14.02 -8.08
C THR A 74 -5.52 -14.44 -6.86
N ALA A 75 -6.56 -13.68 -6.55
CA ALA A 75 -7.49 -14.01 -5.50
C ALA A 75 -8.29 -15.28 -5.83
N THR A 76 -8.87 -15.90 -4.81
CA THR A 76 -9.66 -17.13 -4.93
C THR A 76 -10.85 -16.98 -5.90
N ASP A 77 -11.38 -15.76 -6.03
CA ASP A 77 -12.45 -15.43 -6.99
C ASP A 77 -11.96 -15.09 -8.41
N GLY A 78 -10.65 -15.21 -8.67
CA GLY A 78 -10.01 -14.91 -9.94
C GLY A 78 -9.56 -13.46 -10.12
N THR A 79 -9.87 -12.57 -9.18
CA THR A 79 -9.48 -11.15 -9.22
C THR A 79 -7.96 -11.02 -9.14
N LYS A 80 -7.39 -10.13 -9.97
CA LYS A 80 -5.95 -9.83 -9.93
C LYS A 80 -5.68 -8.70 -8.94
N ILE A 81 -4.92 -9.00 -7.89
CA ILE A 81 -4.59 -8.06 -6.82
C ILE A 81 -3.16 -7.54 -7.02
N PRO A 82 -2.98 -6.23 -7.27
CA PRO A 82 -1.64 -5.66 -7.41
C PRO A 82 -0.94 -5.53 -6.05
N MET A 83 0.36 -5.74 -6.06
CA MET A 83 1.25 -5.47 -4.92
C MET A 83 2.43 -4.64 -5.38
N SER A 84 2.79 -3.63 -4.62
CA SER A 84 4.07 -2.91 -4.75
C SER A 84 5.06 -3.50 -3.77
N ILE A 85 6.23 -3.88 -4.26
CA ILE A 85 7.24 -4.55 -3.45
C ILE A 85 8.58 -3.81 -3.56
N VAL A 86 9.29 -3.69 -2.46
CA VAL A 86 10.64 -3.12 -2.42
C VAL A 86 11.54 -3.93 -1.48
N TYR A 87 12.79 -4.09 -1.89
CA TYR A 87 13.79 -4.82 -1.13
C TYR A 87 15.21 -4.43 -1.55
N ARG A 88 16.20 -4.75 -0.71
CA ARG A 88 17.61 -4.57 -1.04
C ARG A 88 18.03 -5.58 -2.10
N LYS A 89 18.80 -5.14 -3.12
CA LYS A 89 19.33 -6.02 -4.18
C LYS A 89 20.13 -7.18 -3.60
N GLY A 90 20.02 -8.34 -4.25
CA GLY A 90 20.75 -9.56 -3.87
C GLY A 90 19.99 -10.51 -2.97
N ILE A 91 18.70 -10.25 -2.67
CA ILE A 91 17.86 -11.27 -2.02
C ILE A 91 17.76 -12.53 -2.88
N LYS A 92 17.54 -13.67 -2.24
CA LYS A 92 17.24 -14.92 -2.93
C LYS A 92 15.78 -15.27 -2.68
N LYS A 93 15.07 -15.68 -3.72
CA LYS A 93 13.69 -16.22 -3.60
C LYS A 93 13.77 -17.69 -3.17
N ASP A 94 14.16 -17.93 -1.92
CA ASP A 94 14.33 -19.26 -1.32
C ASP A 94 13.37 -19.53 -0.14
N GLY A 95 12.43 -18.60 0.10
CA GLY A 95 11.44 -18.69 1.16
C GLY A 95 11.94 -18.26 2.55
N LYS A 96 13.15 -17.71 2.67
CA LYS A 96 13.76 -17.39 3.97
C LYS A 96 13.82 -15.90 4.28
N ASN A 97 13.40 -15.03 3.37
CA ASN A 97 13.45 -13.59 3.64
C ASN A 97 12.30 -13.20 4.58
N PRO A 98 12.54 -12.35 5.57
CA PRO A 98 11.44 -11.73 6.30
C PRO A 98 10.68 -10.77 5.39
N VAL A 99 9.36 -10.90 5.38
CA VAL A 99 8.45 -10.01 4.63
C VAL A 99 7.56 -9.28 5.60
N LEU A 100 7.43 -7.96 5.44
CA LEU A 100 6.39 -7.15 6.07
C LEU A 100 5.38 -6.75 5.01
N GLN A 101 4.18 -7.34 5.08
CA GLN A 101 3.06 -7.05 4.20
C GLN A 101 2.12 -6.06 4.86
N TYR A 102 1.89 -4.93 4.21
CA TYR A 102 1.03 -3.85 4.66
C TYR A 102 -0.20 -3.71 3.77
N ALA A 103 -1.34 -3.35 4.35
CA ALA A 103 -2.50 -2.85 3.63
C ALA A 103 -3.40 -2.00 4.53
N TYR A 104 -4.35 -1.29 3.91
CA TYR A 104 -5.41 -0.54 4.58
C TYR A 104 -6.80 -1.08 4.21
N GLY A 105 -7.21 -0.95 2.95
CA GLY A 105 -8.36 -1.61 2.36
C GLY A 105 -9.73 -1.08 2.78
N SER A 106 -9.87 0.23 3.02
CA SER A 106 -11.14 0.85 3.40
C SER A 106 -11.24 2.28 2.89
N TYR A 107 -12.46 2.82 2.85
CA TYR A 107 -12.80 4.21 2.51
C TYR A 107 -12.38 4.64 1.11
N GLY A 108 -12.10 3.72 0.19
CA GLY A 108 -11.52 4.06 -1.10
C GLY A 108 -10.11 4.66 -1.01
N SER A 109 -9.42 4.45 0.11
CA SER A 109 -8.07 5.00 0.32
C SER A 109 -7.05 4.17 -0.43
N SER A 110 -6.50 4.71 -1.52
CA SER A 110 -5.40 4.10 -2.26
C SER A 110 -4.10 4.18 -1.49
N MET A 111 -3.34 3.08 -1.48
CA MET A 111 -2.05 3.01 -0.81
C MET A 111 -0.91 3.24 -1.80
N ASP A 112 -0.56 4.50 -2.01
CA ASP A 112 0.50 4.88 -2.94
C ASP A 112 1.87 4.32 -2.54
N PRO A 113 2.70 3.89 -3.51
CA PRO A 113 4.05 3.41 -3.29
C PRO A 113 5.04 4.57 -3.02
N TYR A 114 4.89 5.23 -1.87
CA TYR A 114 5.72 6.36 -1.48
C TYR A 114 7.06 5.94 -0.85
N PHE A 115 8.03 6.86 -0.90
CA PHE A 115 9.31 6.72 -0.23
C PHE A 115 9.16 6.85 1.29
N SER A 116 9.89 6.01 2.03
CA SER A 116 9.99 6.10 3.49
C SER A 116 11.41 5.82 3.94
N SER A 117 12.06 6.82 4.56
CA SER A 117 13.41 6.67 5.13
C SER A 117 13.44 5.70 6.31
N THR A 118 12.36 5.59 7.08
CA THR A 118 12.25 4.64 8.20
C THR A 118 12.20 3.19 7.71
N ARG A 119 11.60 2.96 6.55
CA ARG A 119 11.52 1.63 5.92
C ARG A 119 12.90 1.11 5.49
N LEU A 120 13.85 1.99 5.17
CA LEU A 120 15.22 1.60 4.83
C LEU A 120 15.86 0.75 5.92
N SER A 121 15.59 1.05 7.19
CA SER A 121 16.09 0.28 8.33
C SER A 121 15.67 -1.19 8.31
N LEU A 122 14.47 -1.50 7.84
CA LEU A 122 13.99 -2.87 7.67
C LEU A 122 14.66 -3.52 6.45
N MET A 123 14.67 -2.84 5.30
CA MET A 123 15.25 -3.36 4.07
C MET A 123 16.76 -3.64 4.21
N ASP A 124 17.49 -2.79 4.94
CA ASP A 124 18.93 -2.99 5.20
C ASP A 124 19.21 -4.17 6.14
N ARG A 125 18.19 -4.63 6.87
CA ARG A 125 18.22 -5.89 7.65
C ARG A 125 17.70 -7.10 6.87
N GLY A 126 17.44 -6.95 5.57
CA GLY A 126 17.02 -8.03 4.69
C GLY A 126 15.52 -8.23 4.58
N PHE A 127 14.69 -7.33 5.13
CA PHE A 127 13.26 -7.38 4.93
C PHE A 127 12.88 -7.02 3.49
N ILE A 128 11.86 -7.69 3.01
CA ILE A 128 11.07 -7.29 1.86
C ILE A 128 9.84 -6.55 2.38
N TYR A 129 9.56 -5.35 1.88
CA TYR A 129 8.34 -4.62 2.22
C TYR A 129 7.34 -4.69 1.07
N VAL A 130 6.09 -4.99 1.39
CA VAL A 130 5.02 -5.17 0.42
C VAL A 130 3.83 -4.29 0.79
N ILE A 131 3.32 -3.52 -0.16
CA ILE A 131 2.00 -2.88 -0.08
C ILE A 131 1.04 -3.73 -0.93
N ALA A 132 0.04 -4.34 -0.30
CA ALA A 132 -1.01 -5.06 -1.01
C ALA A 132 -2.18 -4.08 -1.30
N HIS A 133 -2.44 -3.83 -2.57
CA HIS A 133 -3.49 -2.92 -3.04
C HIS A 133 -4.83 -3.65 -3.13
N ILE A 134 -5.36 -4.02 -1.97
CA ILE A 134 -6.55 -4.85 -1.81
C ILE A 134 -7.84 -4.08 -2.05
N ARG A 135 -8.93 -4.79 -2.38
CA ARG A 135 -10.26 -4.20 -2.51
C ARG A 135 -10.71 -3.52 -1.20
N GLY A 136 -11.45 -2.43 -1.35
CA GLY A 136 -11.80 -1.50 -0.27
C GLY A 136 -10.95 -0.23 -0.28
N GLY A 137 -9.73 -0.27 -0.89
CA GLY A 137 -9.08 0.91 -1.47
C GLY A 137 -9.70 1.27 -2.82
N GLU A 138 -9.14 2.27 -3.50
CA GLU A 138 -9.57 2.71 -4.84
C GLU A 138 -8.42 2.62 -5.86
N ASP A 139 -7.40 1.80 -5.56
CA ASP A 139 -6.17 1.66 -6.36
C ASP A 139 -6.41 1.28 -7.82
N LEU A 140 -7.46 0.52 -8.10
CA LEU A 140 -7.92 0.17 -9.45
C LEU A 140 -9.25 0.85 -9.84
N GLY A 141 -9.56 1.98 -9.23
CA GLY A 141 -10.75 2.77 -9.52
C GLY A 141 -11.95 2.45 -8.62
N ARG A 142 -13.08 3.10 -8.87
CA ARG A 142 -14.26 3.08 -8.00
C ARG A 142 -14.82 1.68 -7.72
N GLU A 143 -14.82 0.81 -8.71
CA GLU A 143 -15.30 -0.58 -8.54
C GLU A 143 -14.45 -1.37 -7.54
N TRP A 144 -13.17 -1.03 -7.39
CA TRP A 144 -12.26 -1.63 -6.43
C TRP A 144 -12.71 -1.36 -5.00
N TYR A 145 -13.13 -0.14 -4.73
CA TYR A 145 -13.74 0.27 -3.47
C TYR A 145 -15.10 -0.40 -3.25
N GLU A 146 -16.02 -0.30 -4.22
CA GLU A 146 -17.38 -0.85 -4.10
C GLU A 146 -17.39 -2.38 -3.88
N ASN A 147 -16.35 -3.08 -4.32
CA ASN A 147 -16.19 -4.51 -4.11
C ASN A 147 -15.45 -4.89 -2.82
N GLY A 148 -15.14 -3.91 -1.95
CA GLY A 148 -14.46 -4.12 -0.68
C GLY A 148 -15.13 -3.46 0.53
N LYS A 149 -16.39 -3.00 0.44
CA LYS A 149 -17.13 -2.36 1.53
C LYS A 149 -18.46 -3.06 1.83
N LEU A 150 -19.08 -2.71 2.94
CA LEU A 150 -20.39 -3.25 3.37
C LEU A 150 -20.42 -4.79 3.31
N LEU A 151 -21.42 -5.36 2.66
CA LEU A 151 -21.58 -6.82 2.52
C LEU A 151 -20.46 -7.50 1.71
N LYS A 152 -19.64 -6.72 1.01
CA LYS A 152 -18.48 -7.22 0.25
C LYS A 152 -17.15 -7.04 1.01
N LYS A 153 -17.19 -6.54 2.24
CA LYS A 153 -15.99 -6.27 3.06
C LYS A 153 -15.07 -7.49 3.23
N LYS A 154 -15.62 -8.68 3.20
CA LYS A 154 -14.85 -9.93 3.29
C LYS A 154 -13.81 -10.04 2.17
N ASN A 155 -14.06 -9.45 0.98
CA ASN A 155 -13.10 -9.46 -0.12
C ASN A 155 -11.79 -8.75 0.25
N THR A 156 -11.83 -7.68 1.06
CA THR A 156 -10.62 -7.02 1.59
C THR A 156 -9.72 -8.01 2.32
N PHE A 157 -10.31 -8.86 3.16
CA PHE A 157 -9.57 -9.82 4.00
C PHE A 157 -9.03 -10.98 3.18
N THR A 158 -9.85 -11.54 2.28
CA THR A 158 -9.43 -12.65 1.42
C THR A 158 -8.36 -12.21 0.41
N ASP A 159 -8.43 -11.00 -0.12
CA ASP A 159 -7.41 -10.44 -1.01
C ASP A 159 -6.04 -10.38 -0.33
N PHE A 160 -6.01 -9.89 0.91
CA PHE A 160 -4.76 -9.82 1.68
C PHE A 160 -4.18 -11.21 1.96
N ILE A 161 -5.01 -12.17 2.34
CA ILE A 161 -4.63 -13.57 2.57
C ILE A 161 -4.10 -14.20 1.28
N ASP A 162 -4.75 -13.97 0.13
CA ASP A 162 -4.32 -14.52 -1.14
C ASP A 162 -3.02 -13.88 -1.65
N CYS A 163 -2.78 -12.59 -1.34
CA CYS A 163 -1.47 -11.95 -1.51
C CYS A 163 -0.39 -12.64 -0.66
N SER A 164 -0.69 -12.95 0.61
CA SER A 164 0.21 -13.66 1.51
C SER A 164 0.58 -15.05 0.97
N LYS A 165 -0.42 -15.81 0.52
CA LYS A 165 -0.21 -17.14 -0.10
C LYS A 165 0.65 -17.05 -1.36
N TYR A 166 0.43 -16.02 -2.19
CA TYR A 166 1.25 -15.78 -3.38
C TYR A 166 2.72 -15.54 -3.02
N LEU A 167 3.00 -14.68 -2.02
CA LEU A 167 4.36 -14.39 -1.57
C LEU A 167 5.09 -15.64 -1.08
N ILE A 168 4.37 -16.56 -0.40
CA ILE A 168 4.91 -17.84 0.07
C ILE A 168 5.14 -18.79 -1.13
N ALA A 169 4.16 -18.91 -2.03
CA ALA A 169 4.25 -19.81 -3.19
C ALA A 169 5.40 -19.42 -4.13
N GLU A 170 5.60 -18.11 -4.35
CA GLU A 170 6.69 -17.55 -5.16
C GLU A 170 8.03 -17.48 -4.42
N LYS A 171 8.10 -18.03 -3.20
CA LYS A 171 9.31 -18.12 -2.38
C LYS A 171 9.95 -16.77 -2.02
N TYR A 172 9.17 -15.71 -1.97
CA TYR A 172 9.64 -14.47 -1.36
C TYR A 172 9.85 -14.66 0.13
N THR A 173 9.01 -15.48 0.77
CA THR A 173 9.01 -15.75 2.22
C THR A 173 8.43 -17.14 2.52
N SER A 174 8.28 -17.46 3.80
CA SER A 174 7.48 -18.57 4.33
C SER A 174 6.60 -18.06 5.48
N ALA A 175 5.68 -18.86 5.97
CA ALA A 175 4.84 -18.52 7.13
C ALA A 175 5.67 -18.14 8.38
N GLU A 176 6.84 -18.77 8.55
CA GLU A 176 7.77 -18.46 9.64
C GLU A 176 8.45 -17.10 9.53
N HIS A 177 8.39 -16.47 8.36
CA HIS A 177 9.07 -15.20 8.06
C HIS A 177 8.11 -14.12 7.51
N LEU A 178 6.80 -14.41 7.46
CA LEU A 178 5.79 -13.43 7.02
C LEU A 178 5.21 -12.69 8.20
N TYR A 179 5.27 -11.38 8.12
CA TYR A 179 4.68 -10.45 9.07
C TYR A 179 3.65 -9.57 8.36
N ALA A 180 2.58 -9.20 9.07
CA ALA A 180 1.52 -8.34 8.57
C ALA A 180 1.40 -7.07 9.40
N GLU A 181 1.05 -5.95 8.77
CA GLU A 181 0.85 -4.66 9.43
C GLU A 181 -0.37 -3.94 8.87
N GLY A 182 -1.17 -3.35 9.76
CA GLY A 182 -2.28 -2.50 9.39
C GLY A 182 -2.75 -1.65 10.56
N GLY A 183 -3.18 -0.42 10.26
CA GLY A 183 -3.65 0.53 11.26
C GLY A 183 -5.10 0.94 11.06
N SER A 184 -5.80 1.34 12.15
CA SER A 184 -7.19 1.80 12.09
C SER A 184 -8.12 0.76 11.43
N ALA A 185 -8.74 1.07 10.28
CA ALA A 185 -9.47 0.09 9.46
C ALA A 185 -8.56 -1.04 8.92
N GLY A 186 -7.28 -0.75 8.64
CA GLY A 186 -6.28 -1.79 8.40
C GLY A 186 -5.98 -2.66 9.63
N GLY A 187 -6.25 -2.15 10.83
CA GLY A 187 -6.23 -2.91 12.07
C GLY A 187 -7.39 -3.90 12.18
N LEU A 188 -8.58 -3.56 11.67
CA LEU A 188 -9.68 -4.53 11.48
C LEU A 188 -9.24 -5.64 10.52
N LEU A 189 -8.60 -5.31 9.41
CA LEU A 189 -8.01 -6.29 8.51
C LEU A 189 -7.06 -7.23 9.27
N MET A 190 -6.18 -6.70 10.13
CA MET A 190 -5.27 -7.52 10.95
C MET A 190 -6.06 -8.47 11.88
N GLY A 191 -7.09 -7.96 12.57
CA GLY A 191 -7.98 -8.79 13.39
C GLY A 191 -8.68 -9.88 12.60
N ALA A 192 -9.09 -9.61 11.35
CA ALA A 192 -9.74 -10.60 10.49
C ALA A 192 -8.76 -11.71 10.06
N ILE A 193 -7.56 -11.35 9.58
CA ILE A 193 -6.62 -12.34 9.04
C ILE A 193 -6.06 -13.30 10.09
N ILE A 194 -5.84 -12.84 11.34
CA ILE A 194 -5.38 -13.73 12.43
C ILE A 194 -6.45 -14.73 12.86
N ASN A 195 -7.73 -14.49 12.54
CA ASN A 195 -8.81 -15.45 12.76
C ASN A 195 -9.09 -16.33 11.53
N MET A 196 -8.86 -15.82 10.32
CA MET A 196 -9.16 -16.52 9.06
C MET A 196 -8.03 -17.42 8.58
N ALA A 197 -6.76 -17.03 8.84
CA ALA A 197 -5.57 -17.73 8.33
C ALA A 197 -4.37 -17.52 9.29
N PRO A 198 -4.49 -17.86 10.58
CA PRO A 198 -3.44 -17.62 11.58
C PRO A 198 -2.12 -18.32 11.24
N GLU A 199 -2.19 -19.45 10.51
CA GLU A 199 -1.04 -20.25 10.13
C GLU A 199 -0.09 -19.59 9.12
N LEU A 200 -0.51 -18.48 8.49
CA LEU A 200 0.31 -17.79 7.49
C LEU A 200 1.29 -16.78 8.09
N TYR A 201 1.07 -16.33 9.31
CA TYR A 201 1.77 -15.17 9.88
C TYR A 201 2.60 -15.52 11.10
N ASN A 202 3.87 -15.15 11.09
CA ASN A 202 4.73 -15.26 12.26
C ASN A 202 4.50 -14.14 13.28
N GLY A 203 4.02 -12.96 12.81
CA GLY A 203 3.66 -11.86 13.67
C GLY A 203 2.77 -10.85 12.95
N VAL A 204 1.95 -10.14 13.72
CA VAL A 204 1.00 -9.15 13.22
C VAL A 204 1.10 -7.88 14.05
N ILE A 205 1.19 -6.74 13.38
CA ILE A 205 1.20 -5.41 13.98
C ILE A 205 -0.14 -4.75 13.68
N ALA A 206 -0.99 -4.65 14.71
CA ALA A 206 -2.29 -3.97 14.64
C ALA A 206 -2.21 -2.63 15.37
N GLN A 207 -2.11 -1.54 14.61
CA GLN A 207 -1.98 -0.19 15.16
C GLN A 207 -3.37 0.43 15.33
N VAL A 208 -3.71 0.87 16.55
CA VAL A 208 -5.02 1.47 16.88
C VAL A 208 -6.19 0.76 16.17
N PRO A 209 -6.34 -0.56 16.33
CA PRO A 209 -7.18 -1.38 15.47
C PRO A 209 -8.67 -1.13 15.71
N PHE A 210 -9.44 -0.93 14.62
CA PHE A 210 -10.89 -0.83 14.64
C PHE A 210 -11.52 -2.22 14.58
N VAL A 211 -11.49 -2.97 15.69
CA VAL A 211 -11.90 -4.38 15.72
C VAL A 211 -13.31 -4.60 16.27
N ASP A 212 -13.84 -3.69 17.09
CA ASP A 212 -15.21 -3.75 17.59
C ASP A 212 -16.15 -2.86 16.75
N VAL A 213 -16.39 -3.28 15.51
CA VAL A 213 -17.19 -2.52 14.54
C VAL A 213 -18.64 -2.42 14.98
N ILE A 214 -19.24 -3.52 15.47
CA ILE A 214 -20.68 -3.58 15.78
C ILE A 214 -21.03 -2.65 16.94
N THR A 215 -20.31 -2.74 18.06
CA THR A 215 -20.57 -1.89 19.23
C THR A 215 -20.37 -0.41 18.88
N THR A 216 -19.31 -0.09 18.13
CA THR A 216 -19.05 1.28 17.71
C THR A 216 -20.16 1.81 16.80
N MET A 217 -20.60 1.04 15.80
CA MET A 217 -21.65 1.47 14.86
C MET A 217 -23.05 1.56 15.51
N LEU A 218 -23.28 0.92 16.65
CA LEU A 218 -24.52 1.04 17.43
C LEU A 218 -24.57 2.28 18.32
N ASP A 219 -23.46 2.94 18.58
CA ASP A 219 -23.36 4.12 19.44
C ASP A 219 -23.10 5.38 18.59
N ASP A 220 -24.15 6.11 18.29
CA ASP A 220 -24.12 7.36 17.52
C ASP A 220 -23.49 8.56 18.28
N SER A 221 -23.24 8.40 19.59
CA SER A 221 -22.52 9.39 20.40
C SER A 221 -21.00 9.36 20.16
N ILE A 222 -20.46 8.26 19.63
CA ILE A 222 -19.05 8.16 19.29
C ILE A 222 -18.76 9.02 18.05
N PRO A 223 -17.76 9.93 18.10
CA PRO A 223 -17.41 10.74 16.94
C PRO A 223 -17.16 9.90 15.68
N LEU A 224 -17.64 10.39 14.55
CA LEU A 224 -17.54 9.79 13.20
C LEU A 224 -18.52 8.64 12.91
N THR A 225 -19.09 7.93 13.90
CA THR A 225 -19.97 6.76 13.69
C THR A 225 -21.05 6.99 12.63
N THR A 226 -21.82 8.08 12.74
CA THR A 226 -22.92 8.36 11.81
C THR A 226 -22.44 8.68 10.39
N GLY A 227 -21.24 9.21 10.24
CA GLY A 227 -20.61 9.48 8.95
C GLY A 227 -20.02 8.24 8.27
N GLU A 228 -19.94 7.11 8.99
CA GLU A 228 -19.27 5.90 8.50
C GLU A 228 -20.24 4.76 8.15
N TYR A 229 -21.55 4.99 8.23
CA TYR A 229 -22.55 3.99 7.86
C TYR A 229 -22.45 3.54 6.39
N ASP A 230 -21.96 4.38 5.51
CA ASP A 230 -21.72 4.02 4.09
C ASP A 230 -20.55 3.05 3.89
N GLU A 231 -19.64 2.98 4.85
CA GLU A 231 -18.50 2.05 4.82
C GLU A 231 -18.83 0.73 5.53
N TRP A 232 -19.39 0.82 6.75
CA TRP A 232 -19.57 -0.33 7.65
C TRP A 232 -20.98 -0.87 7.70
N GLY A 233 -21.97 -0.08 7.28
CA GLY A 233 -23.39 -0.37 7.43
C GLY A 233 -23.99 0.27 8.69
N ASN A 234 -25.29 0.55 8.62
CA ASN A 234 -26.08 1.02 9.76
C ASN A 234 -26.73 -0.17 10.45
N PRO A 235 -26.30 -0.58 11.66
CA PRO A 235 -26.87 -1.73 12.35
C PRO A 235 -28.31 -1.51 12.84
N ASN A 236 -28.82 -0.27 12.82
CA ASN A 236 -30.22 0.06 13.14
C ASN A 236 -31.17 -0.21 11.95
N GLU A 237 -30.65 -0.46 10.75
CA GLU A 237 -31.44 -0.78 9.57
C GLU A 237 -31.41 -2.28 9.29
N LYS A 238 -32.58 -2.91 9.22
CA LYS A 238 -32.71 -4.29 8.72
C LYS A 238 -32.58 -4.26 7.18
N LYS A 239 -31.52 -4.84 6.68
CA LYS A 239 -31.38 -5.17 5.26
C LYS A 239 -31.62 -6.64 5.03
#